data_2c9d671d18f7c767a072fc54936af55a
#
_entry.id   2c9d671d18f7c767a072fc54936af55a
#
_cell.length_a   1.000
_cell.length_b   1.000
_cell.length_c   1.000
_cell.angle_alpha   90.00
_cell.angle_beta   90.00
_cell.angle_gamma   90.00
#
_symmetry.space_group_name_H-M   'P 1'
#
loop_
_entity.id
_entity.type
_entity.pdbx_description
1 polymer ?
#
loop_
_entity_poly.entity_id
_entity_poly.type
_entity_poly.pdbx_seq_one_letter_code
_entity_poly.pdbx_strand_id
1 'polypeptide(L)'
;MYKCQHCGKQFLGGNRINNKQLWEEYTVGKQTYSQLAKKYNCSIKTIQRRIDKVKISVEKPIARKVIVLMDTTYWGRNFGVTLFKDAITKENLLKYYVRNETNAIYTQGIEKLKALGFQIQAIVCEEERDLFNHLTEFQFRCVNLAH
;
A
#
# COMPACT_ATOMS: atom_id res chain seq x y z
N MET A 1 39.44 -8.80 -1.74
CA MET A 1 39.55 -7.77 -2.80
C MET A 1 40.15 -8.41 -4.04
N TYR A 2 39.52 -8.27 -5.18
CA TYR A 2 40.00 -8.82 -6.46
C TYR A 2 40.55 -7.68 -7.31
N LYS A 3 41.58 -7.98 -8.09
CA LYS A 3 42.20 -7.03 -9.04
C LYS A 3 42.05 -7.57 -10.45
N CYS A 4 41.51 -6.76 -11.35
CA CYS A 4 41.43 -7.15 -12.75
C CYS A 4 42.87 -7.24 -13.34
N GLN A 5 43.20 -8.39 -13.89
CA GLN A 5 44.55 -8.61 -14.47
C GLN A 5 44.76 -7.79 -15.76
N HIS A 6 43.68 -7.39 -16.43
CA HIS A 6 43.77 -6.68 -17.71
C HIS A 6 43.84 -5.15 -17.56
N CYS A 7 43.02 -4.55 -16.65
CA CYS A 7 42.97 -3.12 -16.48
C CYS A 7 43.41 -2.62 -15.09
N GLY A 8 43.85 -3.51 -14.20
CA GLY A 8 44.33 -3.17 -12.87
C GLY A 8 43.27 -2.67 -11.87
N LYS A 9 42.00 -2.50 -12.28
CA LYS A 9 40.92 -2.04 -11.40
C LYS A 9 40.67 -3.03 -10.28
N GLN A 10 40.56 -2.53 -9.06
CA GLN A 10 40.20 -3.31 -7.90
C GLN A 10 38.68 -3.37 -7.73
N PHE A 11 38.16 -4.53 -7.35
CA PHE A 11 36.74 -4.71 -7.05
C PHE A 11 36.59 -5.70 -5.90
N LEU A 12 35.49 -5.49 -5.14
CA LEU A 12 35.08 -6.42 -4.11
C LEU A 12 34.24 -7.52 -4.76
N GLY A 13 34.73 -8.76 -4.70
CA GLY A 13 33.92 -9.92 -5.03
C GLY A 13 32.86 -10.13 -3.97
N GLY A 14 31.72 -10.65 -4.38
CA GLY A 14 30.62 -10.99 -3.48
C GLY A 14 29.34 -11.25 -4.29
N ASN A 15 28.41 -11.96 -3.70
CA ASN A 15 27.10 -12.17 -4.29
C ASN A 15 26.39 -10.84 -4.49
N ARG A 16 26.11 -10.49 -5.74
CA ARG A 16 25.27 -9.33 -6.02
C ARG A 16 23.84 -9.64 -5.62
N ILE A 17 23.39 -9.07 -4.50
CA ILE A 17 22.01 -9.19 -4.08
C ILE A 17 21.13 -8.44 -5.09
N ASN A 18 20.22 -9.17 -5.73
CA ASN A 18 19.21 -8.57 -6.59
C ASN A 18 18.12 -7.92 -5.72
N ASN A 19 18.00 -6.59 -5.81
CA ASN A 19 17.06 -5.87 -4.98
C ASN A 19 15.59 -6.22 -5.26
N LYS A 20 15.24 -6.53 -6.53
CA LYS A 20 13.88 -6.94 -6.90
C LYS A 20 13.53 -8.30 -6.29
N GLN A 21 14.41 -9.27 -6.42
CA GLN A 21 14.24 -10.59 -5.80
C GLN A 21 14.17 -10.47 -4.27
N LEU A 22 15.03 -9.65 -3.67
CA LEU A 22 15.00 -9.39 -2.23
C LEU A 22 13.65 -8.80 -1.77
N TRP A 23 13.09 -7.89 -2.57
CA TRP A 23 11.77 -7.32 -2.34
C TRP A 23 10.66 -8.38 -2.43
N GLU A 24 10.69 -9.23 -3.43
CA GLU A 24 9.73 -10.32 -3.61
C GLU A 24 9.79 -11.31 -2.43
N GLU A 25 10.97 -11.68 -1.97
CA GLU A 25 11.15 -12.55 -0.80
C GLU A 25 10.63 -11.91 0.49
N TYR A 26 10.78 -10.59 0.63
CA TYR A 26 10.27 -9.85 1.78
C TYR A 26 8.74 -9.74 1.76
N THR A 27 8.15 -9.34 0.63
CA THR A 27 6.71 -9.04 0.51
C THR A 27 5.86 -10.27 0.27
N VAL A 28 6.17 -11.06 -0.75
CA VAL A 28 5.41 -12.25 -1.14
C VAL A 28 5.87 -13.46 -0.31
N GLY A 29 7.17 -13.62 -0.16
CA GLY A 29 7.76 -14.71 0.64
C GLY A 29 7.62 -14.52 2.15
N LYS A 30 7.12 -13.37 2.61
CA LYS A 30 6.90 -13.03 4.05
C LYS A 30 8.14 -13.27 4.93
N GLN A 31 9.34 -13.16 4.35
CA GLN A 31 10.57 -13.35 5.10
C GLN A 31 10.90 -12.10 5.91
N THR A 32 11.37 -12.31 7.14
CA THR A 32 11.80 -11.21 8.01
C THR A 32 13.18 -10.67 7.58
N TYR A 33 13.49 -9.43 7.97
CA TYR A 33 14.82 -8.86 7.75
C TYR A 33 15.96 -9.73 8.31
N SER A 34 15.73 -10.37 9.47
CA SER A 34 16.72 -11.26 10.09
C SER A 34 16.96 -12.53 9.27
N GLN A 35 15.91 -13.12 8.71
CA GLN A 35 16.02 -14.29 7.84
C GLN A 35 16.76 -13.96 6.55
N LEU A 36 16.40 -12.82 5.92
CA LEU A 36 17.06 -12.34 4.73
C LEU A 36 18.54 -12.00 4.99
N ALA A 37 18.84 -11.37 6.14
CA ALA A 37 20.22 -11.05 6.53
C ALA A 37 21.08 -12.31 6.67
N LYS A 38 20.54 -13.38 7.28
CA LYS A 38 21.21 -14.69 7.37
C LYS A 38 21.39 -15.33 5.98
N LYS A 39 20.33 -15.35 5.17
CA LYS A 39 20.34 -15.93 3.80
C LYS A 39 21.40 -15.29 2.91
N TYR A 40 21.47 -13.95 2.94
CA TYR A 40 22.39 -13.18 2.09
C TYR A 40 23.73 -12.87 2.76
N ASN A 41 23.97 -13.39 3.95
CA ASN A 41 25.20 -13.18 4.73
C ASN A 41 25.59 -11.70 4.81
N CYS A 42 24.65 -10.85 5.25
CA CYS A 42 24.86 -9.42 5.40
C CYS A 42 24.07 -8.87 6.60
N SER A 43 24.32 -7.61 6.97
CA SER A 43 23.63 -7.00 8.09
C SER A 43 22.15 -6.68 7.77
N ILE A 44 21.30 -6.69 8.79
CA ILE A 44 19.88 -6.27 8.71
C ILE A 44 19.77 -4.88 8.06
N LYS A 45 20.64 -3.96 8.45
CA LYS A 45 20.67 -2.59 7.89
C LYS A 45 20.99 -2.56 6.40
N THR A 46 21.77 -3.53 5.91
CA THR A 46 22.03 -3.70 4.47
C THR A 46 20.79 -4.16 3.74
N ILE A 47 20.04 -5.11 4.29
CA ILE A 47 18.76 -5.58 3.75
C ILE A 47 17.75 -4.44 3.66
N GLN A 48 17.52 -3.71 4.75
CA GLN A 48 16.60 -2.56 4.77
C GLN A 48 16.95 -1.55 3.68
N ARG A 49 18.22 -1.10 3.65
CA ARG A 49 18.69 -0.11 2.68
C ARG A 49 18.57 -0.57 1.22
N ARG A 50 18.60 -1.87 0.96
CA ARG A 50 18.39 -2.43 -0.37
C ARG A 50 16.93 -2.54 -0.75
N ILE A 51 16.06 -2.90 0.20
CA ILE A 51 14.61 -2.93 0.02
C ILE A 51 14.09 -1.51 -0.24
N ASP A 52 14.55 -0.51 0.52
CA ASP A 52 14.15 0.90 0.36
C ASP A 52 14.53 1.49 -1.01
N LYS A 53 15.51 0.90 -1.69
CA LYS A 53 15.91 1.32 -3.05
C LYS A 53 15.01 0.76 -4.16
N VAL A 54 14.15 -0.19 -3.85
CA VAL A 54 13.24 -0.77 -4.84
C VAL A 54 12.11 0.20 -5.11
N LYS A 55 12.11 0.79 -6.30
CA LYS A 55 10.98 1.59 -6.76
C LYS A 55 9.90 0.66 -7.32
N ILE A 56 8.75 0.66 -6.68
CA ILE A 56 7.60 -0.09 -7.16
C ILE A 56 6.75 0.89 -7.97
N SER A 57 6.54 0.57 -9.23
CA SER A 57 5.50 1.23 -10.01
C SER A 57 4.17 0.60 -9.63
N VAL A 58 3.35 1.31 -8.88
CA VAL A 58 1.96 0.90 -8.67
C VAL A 58 1.19 1.34 -9.90
N GLU A 59 0.63 0.38 -10.62
CA GLU A 59 -0.27 0.69 -11.73
C GLU A 59 -1.47 1.46 -11.18
N LYS A 60 -1.88 2.50 -11.91
CA LYS A 60 -3.07 3.24 -11.52
C LYS A 60 -4.29 2.38 -11.81
N PRO A 61 -5.24 2.26 -10.86
CA PRO A 61 -6.44 1.48 -11.09
C PRO A 61 -7.24 2.05 -12.26
N ILE A 62 -7.75 1.16 -13.11
CA ILE A 62 -8.52 1.52 -14.30
C ILE A 62 -9.96 1.85 -13.87
N ALA A 63 -10.50 2.95 -14.40
CA ALA A 63 -11.88 3.38 -14.13
C ALA A 63 -12.89 2.32 -14.55
N ARG A 64 -13.77 1.95 -13.63
CA ARG A 64 -14.82 0.93 -13.81
C ARG A 64 -15.95 1.11 -12.82
N LYS A 65 -16.96 0.26 -12.90
CA LYS A 65 -17.98 0.15 -11.86
C LYS A 65 -17.36 -0.50 -10.61
N VAL A 66 -17.55 0.11 -9.44
CA VAL A 66 -16.94 -0.35 -8.19
C VAL A 66 -17.91 -0.26 -7.00
N ILE A 67 -17.72 -1.14 -6.05
CA ILE A 67 -18.27 -1.03 -4.69
C ILE A 67 -17.10 -0.57 -3.81
N VAL A 68 -17.19 0.62 -3.27
CA VAL A 68 -16.08 1.21 -2.52
C VAL A 68 -16.18 0.81 -1.05
N LEU A 69 -15.14 0.12 -0.55
CA LEU A 69 -14.90 -0.12 0.86
C LEU A 69 -14.00 1.00 1.39
N MET A 70 -14.44 1.68 2.43
CA MET A 70 -13.67 2.72 3.10
C MET A 70 -13.28 2.24 4.49
N ASP A 71 -12.01 2.38 4.81
CA ASP A 71 -11.42 1.97 6.08
C ASP A 71 -10.28 2.88 6.47
N THR A 72 -10.17 3.23 7.75
CA THR A 72 -9.06 4.02 8.30
C THR A 72 -8.32 3.23 9.35
N THR A 73 -7.05 3.01 9.12
CA THR A 73 -6.16 2.31 10.05
C THR A 73 -5.16 3.29 10.66
N TYR A 74 -5.00 3.27 11.98
CA TYR A 74 -4.10 4.14 12.73
C TYR A 74 -2.84 3.41 13.21
N TRP A 75 -1.70 4.11 13.12
CA TRP A 75 -0.44 3.74 13.74
C TRP A 75 -0.06 4.78 14.80
N GLY A 76 -0.36 4.48 16.04
CA GLY A 76 -0.21 5.45 17.13
C GLY A 76 -1.28 6.54 17.12
N ARG A 77 -0.99 7.68 17.77
CA ARG A 77 -2.01 8.74 17.99
C ARG A 77 -2.14 9.77 16.87
N ASN A 78 -1.12 9.90 16.01
CA ASN A 78 -1.01 11.05 15.10
C ASN A 78 -0.85 10.66 13.64
N PHE A 79 -0.95 9.38 13.30
CA PHE A 79 -0.76 8.91 11.94
C PHE A 79 -1.74 7.80 11.59
N GLY A 80 -2.54 8.03 10.59
CA GLY A 80 -3.45 7.07 10.01
C GLY A 80 -3.41 7.05 8.49
N VAL A 81 -3.97 6.02 7.93
CA VAL A 81 -4.17 5.88 6.48
C VAL A 81 -5.62 5.51 6.23
N THR A 82 -6.33 6.37 5.51
CA THR A 82 -7.65 6.08 4.97
C THR A 82 -7.48 5.43 3.60
N LEU A 83 -8.04 4.25 3.43
CA LEU A 83 -8.02 3.48 2.20
C LEU A 83 -9.41 3.40 1.58
N PHE A 84 -9.45 3.60 0.27
CA PHE A 84 -10.61 3.34 -0.58
C PHE A 84 -10.28 2.13 -1.43
N LYS A 85 -10.97 1.02 -1.21
CA LYS A 85 -10.73 -0.25 -1.89
C LYS A 85 -11.95 -0.65 -2.71
N ASP A 86 -11.73 -1.36 -3.78
CA ASP A 86 -12.79 -2.11 -4.43
C ASP A 86 -13.17 -3.32 -3.55
N ALA A 87 -14.40 -3.40 -3.10
CA ALA A 87 -14.87 -4.47 -2.22
C ALA A 87 -14.79 -5.86 -2.88
N ILE A 88 -14.83 -5.92 -4.21
CA ILE A 88 -14.79 -7.17 -4.99
C ILE A 88 -13.34 -7.59 -5.25
N THR A 89 -12.57 -6.75 -5.92
CA THR A 89 -11.20 -7.09 -6.34
C THR A 89 -10.16 -6.90 -5.23
N LYS A 90 -10.52 -6.22 -4.13
CA LYS A 90 -9.63 -5.82 -3.03
C LYS A 90 -8.50 -4.88 -3.46
N GLU A 91 -8.59 -4.33 -4.66
CA GLU A 91 -7.62 -3.36 -5.17
C GLU A 91 -7.74 -2.02 -4.44
N ASN A 92 -6.60 -1.42 -4.10
CA ASN A 92 -6.57 -0.08 -3.51
C ASN A 92 -6.78 0.97 -4.62
N LEU A 93 -7.91 1.66 -4.57
CA LEU A 93 -8.27 2.69 -5.55
C LEU A 93 -7.66 4.05 -5.21
N LEU A 94 -7.67 4.40 -3.91
CA LEU A 94 -7.18 5.67 -3.40
C LEU A 94 -6.70 5.52 -1.96
N LYS A 95 -5.74 6.35 -1.54
CA LYS A 95 -5.26 6.42 -0.16
C LYS A 95 -5.00 7.86 0.26
N TYR A 96 -5.31 8.17 1.50
CA TYR A 96 -4.95 9.42 2.16
C TYR A 96 -4.19 9.16 3.45
N TYR A 97 -3.19 9.99 3.72
CA TYR A 97 -2.54 10.02 5.02
C TYR A 97 -3.24 11.04 5.90
N VAL A 98 -3.69 10.62 7.07
CA VAL A 98 -4.55 11.43 7.93
C VAL A 98 -4.04 11.43 9.37
N ARG A 99 -4.35 12.48 10.10
CA ARG A 99 -4.14 12.53 11.55
C ARG A 99 -5.39 12.10 12.30
N ASN A 100 -6.54 12.54 11.81
CA ASN A 100 -7.84 12.21 12.34
C ASN A 100 -8.76 11.82 11.18
N GLU A 101 -9.64 10.90 11.45
CA GLU A 101 -10.71 10.51 10.55
C GLU A 101 -11.81 11.57 10.59
N THR A 102 -12.30 11.99 9.44
CA THR A 102 -13.38 12.96 9.30
C THR A 102 -14.24 12.63 8.10
N ASN A 103 -15.54 12.96 8.18
CA ASN A 103 -16.48 12.81 7.07
C ASN A 103 -16.02 13.56 5.81
N ALA A 104 -15.35 14.70 5.99
CA ALA A 104 -14.79 15.49 4.90
C ALA A 104 -13.75 14.69 4.06
N ILE A 105 -12.91 13.87 4.69
CA ILE A 105 -11.91 13.03 4.00
C ILE A 105 -12.60 11.97 3.15
N TYR A 106 -13.65 11.36 3.67
CA TYR A 106 -14.42 10.36 2.94
C TYR A 106 -15.15 10.96 1.74
N THR A 107 -15.82 12.10 1.95
CA THR A 107 -16.49 12.84 0.87
C THR A 107 -15.49 13.24 -0.23
N GLN A 108 -14.37 13.82 0.16
CA GLN A 108 -13.29 14.19 -0.78
C GLN A 108 -12.75 12.98 -1.55
N GLY A 109 -12.62 11.83 -0.90
CA GLY A 109 -12.17 10.59 -1.53
C GLY A 109 -13.16 10.08 -2.58
N ILE A 110 -14.45 10.10 -2.26
CA ILE A 110 -15.54 9.72 -3.17
C ILE A 110 -15.59 10.65 -4.38
N GLU A 111 -15.53 11.97 -4.17
CA GLU A 111 -15.49 12.95 -5.28
C GLU A 111 -14.25 12.73 -6.16
N LYS A 112 -13.11 12.45 -5.55
CA LYS A 112 -11.88 12.14 -6.30
C LYS A 112 -12.01 10.89 -7.14
N LEU A 113 -12.62 9.83 -6.63
CA LEU A 113 -12.89 8.60 -7.38
C LEU A 113 -13.84 8.85 -8.55
N LYS A 114 -14.91 9.63 -8.36
CA LYS A 114 -15.81 10.07 -9.45
C LYS A 114 -15.03 10.85 -10.52
N ALA A 115 -14.20 11.80 -10.12
CA ALA A 115 -13.36 12.59 -11.03
C ALA A 115 -12.35 11.73 -11.81
N LEU A 116 -11.91 10.59 -11.26
CA LEU A 116 -11.06 9.60 -11.93
C LEU A 116 -11.85 8.67 -12.87
N GLY A 117 -13.18 8.85 -12.98
CA GLY A 117 -14.06 8.10 -13.87
C GLY A 117 -14.66 6.82 -13.30
N PHE A 118 -14.47 6.55 -11.99
CA PHE A 118 -15.10 5.39 -11.36
C PHE A 118 -16.61 5.61 -11.19
N GLN A 119 -17.37 4.56 -11.51
CA GLN A 119 -18.82 4.53 -11.29
C GLN A 119 -19.11 3.81 -9.97
N ILE A 120 -19.39 4.57 -8.92
CA ILE A 120 -19.61 4.04 -7.57
C ILE A 120 -21.03 3.51 -7.49
N GLN A 121 -21.19 2.20 -7.28
CA GLN A 121 -22.49 1.53 -7.16
C GLN A 121 -22.98 1.47 -5.71
N ALA A 122 -22.06 1.26 -4.77
CA ALA A 122 -22.34 1.21 -3.35
C ALA A 122 -21.10 1.59 -2.56
N ILE A 123 -21.30 1.97 -1.30
CA ILE A 123 -20.25 2.29 -0.34
C ILE A 123 -20.43 1.39 0.87
N VAL A 124 -19.33 0.81 1.34
CA VAL A 124 -19.23 -0.01 2.55
C VAL A 124 -18.27 0.70 3.50
N CYS A 125 -18.73 1.04 4.70
CA CYS A 125 -17.91 1.63 5.75
C CYS A 125 -18.30 1.05 7.11
N GLU A 126 -17.36 1.04 8.06
CA GLU A 126 -17.68 0.76 9.46
C GLU A 126 -18.29 2.01 10.09
N GLU A 127 -19.40 1.80 10.77
CA GLU A 127 -20.20 2.73 11.59
C GLU A 127 -19.84 4.24 11.57
N GLU A 128 -20.33 5.00 10.57
CA GLU A 128 -20.56 6.43 10.80
C GLU A 128 -21.91 6.84 10.21
N ARG A 129 -22.93 6.92 11.08
CA ARG A 129 -24.29 7.32 10.71
C ARG A 129 -24.35 8.71 10.07
N ASP A 130 -23.44 9.61 10.45
CA ASP A 130 -23.42 10.98 9.95
C ASP A 130 -22.88 11.11 8.52
N LEU A 131 -22.06 10.17 8.07
CA LEU A 131 -21.57 10.14 6.69
C LEU A 131 -22.72 9.92 5.69
N PHE A 132 -23.75 9.17 6.09
CA PHE A 132 -24.92 8.87 5.27
C PHE A 132 -25.75 10.10 4.91
N ASN A 133 -25.83 11.07 5.81
CA ASN A 133 -26.60 12.29 5.60
C ASN A 133 -26.01 13.20 4.51
N HIS A 134 -24.71 13.08 4.23
CA HIS A 134 -24.00 13.87 3.22
C HIS A 134 -23.89 13.19 1.85
N LEU A 135 -24.14 11.88 1.78
CA LEU A 135 -23.95 11.08 0.56
C LEU A 135 -25.26 10.44 0.09
N THR A 136 -26.37 11.14 0.20
CA THR A 136 -27.76 10.66 -0.09
C THR A 136 -27.98 10.12 -1.51
N GLU A 137 -27.05 10.34 -2.45
CA GLU A 137 -27.15 9.90 -3.83
C GLU A 137 -26.82 8.41 -4.07
N PHE A 138 -26.32 7.70 -3.04
CA PHE A 138 -25.84 6.32 -3.20
C PHE A 138 -26.69 5.30 -2.45
N GLN A 139 -26.84 4.11 -3.01
CA GLN A 139 -27.39 2.96 -2.28
C GLN A 139 -26.34 2.48 -1.27
N PHE A 140 -26.48 2.89 -0.01
CA PHE A 140 -25.61 2.46 1.07
C PHE A 140 -26.01 1.07 1.56
N ARG A 141 -25.04 0.17 1.68
CA ARG A 141 -25.15 -1.01 2.53
C ARG A 141 -24.11 -0.88 3.64
N CYS A 142 -24.55 -0.50 4.84
CA CYS A 142 -23.76 -0.82 6.02
C CYS A 142 -23.75 -2.33 6.17
N VAL A 143 -22.59 -2.92 6.03
CA VAL A 143 -22.36 -4.29 6.45
C VAL A 143 -21.67 -4.18 7.81
N ASN A 144 -22.43 -4.36 8.89
CA ASN A 144 -21.82 -4.63 10.18
C ASN A 144 -21.03 -5.93 10.03
N LEU A 145 -19.72 -5.82 9.96
CA LEU A 145 -18.82 -6.94 10.16
C LEU A 145 -18.80 -7.21 11.67
N ALA A 146 -19.83 -7.88 12.17
CA ALA A 146 -19.80 -8.45 13.51
C ALA A 146 -18.61 -9.42 13.58
N HIS A 147 -17.70 -9.15 14.52
CA HIS A 147 -16.63 -10.06 14.93
C HIS A 147 -17.19 -11.31 15.60
#